data_a520299fe22be446916c6115fd26e137
#
_entry.id   a520299fe22be446916c6115fd26e137
#
_cell.length_a   1.000
_cell.length_b   1.000
_cell.length_c   1.000
_cell.angle_alpha   90.00
_cell.angle_beta   90.00
_cell.angle_gamma   90.00
#
_symmetry.space_group_name_H-M   'P 1'
#
loop_
_entity.id
_entity.type
_entity.pdbx_description
1 polymer ?
#
loop_
_entity_poly.entity_id
_entity_poly.type
_entity_poly.pdbx_seq_one_letter_code
_entity_poly.pdbx_strand_id
1 'polypeptide(L)'
;TWKMAFYNAKLNDFKLKRQSSLDFNCKDRWGGYAKSVMKFNRTDDDLKKVCDLVNHEEDLRVQKGSLRFGETPIKLHQMNPQHAKFSIDYFTNEGDVILDPFNGRGTTGITSLHLNRRFIGYEINPISYKKTIEVVKNNCNATEDEFKLIEGCGCEMKEFEGKSEFIDAVFSSPPYYLQAEPYSTDPRDLCNMNVEEFDNKIDVMFKNLSRVIKKSNYKEKVFHPIMMVIGTARDAENGILDMQYSFQSLAKKHGLTLWDSMYVELNNPFLVCSIQRNYEFRFTHKSHETQLTWVKF
;
A
#
# COMPACT_ATOMS: atom_id res chain seq x y z
N THR A 1 -25.33 -6.36 -15.39
CA THR A 1 -24.27 -7.18 -16.03
C THR A 1 -23.84 -6.57 -17.36
N TRP A 2 -24.72 -6.22 -18.29
CA TRP A 2 -24.36 -5.62 -19.60
C TRP A 2 -23.74 -4.22 -19.50
N LYS A 3 -24.19 -3.36 -18.58
CA LYS A 3 -23.61 -2.01 -18.38
C LYS A 3 -22.18 -2.05 -17.84
N MET A 4 -21.82 -3.01 -16.97
CA MET A 4 -20.46 -3.19 -16.48
C MET A 4 -19.50 -3.73 -17.54
N ALA A 5 -19.94 -4.67 -18.36
CA ALA A 5 -19.11 -5.18 -19.45
C ALA A 5 -18.83 -4.12 -20.52
N PHE A 6 -19.80 -3.23 -20.82
CA PHE A 6 -19.61 -2.11 -21.73
C PHE A 6 -18.72 -1.00 -21.15
N TYR A 7 -18.79 -0.78 -19.84
CA TYR A 7 -17.95 0.20 -19.15
C TYR A 7 -16.47 -0.29 -19.11
N ASN A 8 -16.25 -1.55 -18.80
CA ASN A 8 -14.92 -2.16 -18.80
C ASN A 8 -14.31 -2.24 -20.20
N ALA A 9 -15.11 -2.54 -21.25
CA ALA A 9 -14.61 -2.56 -22.62
C ALA A 9 -14.13 -1.18 -23.11
N LYS A 10 -14.82 -0.09 -22.70
CA LYS A 10 -14.37 1.29 -23.03
C LYS A 10 -13.12 1.72 -22.26
N LEU A 11 -12.88 1.17 -21.07
CA LEU A 11 -11.71 1.50 -20.25
C LEU A 11 -10.47 0.68 -20.65
N ASN A 12 -10.62 -0.46 -21.32
CA ASN A 12 -9.46 -1.26 -21.75
C ASN A 12 -8.55 -0.52 -22.75
N ASP A 13 -9.09 0.42 -23.52
CA ASP A 13 -8.32 1.25 -24.45
C ASP A 13 -7.87 2.59 -23.85
N PHE A 14 -8.28 2.87 -22.60
CA PHE A 14 -7.94 4.11 -21.93
C PHE A 14 -6.47 4.11 -21.49
N LYS A 15 -5.73 5.17 -21.84
CA LYS A 15 -4.35 5.37 -21.42
C LYS A 15 -4.27 6.42 -20.32
N LEU A 16 -3.74 6.01 -19.17
CA LEU A 16 -3.49 6.92 -18.04
C LEU A 16 -2.38 7.91 -18.41
N LYS A 17 -2.71 9.19 -18.34
CA LYS A 17 -1.73 10.26 -18.63
C LYS A 17 -0.71 10.37 -17.50
N ARG A 18 0.53 10.63 -17.88
CA ARG A 18 1.60 11.00 -16.95
C ARG A 18 1.34 12.40 -16.41
N GLN A 19 1.75 12.65 -15.20
CA GLN A 19 1.64 13.94 -14.52
C GLN A 19 3.02 14.37 -14.02
N SER A 20 3.43 15.60 -14.31
CA SER A 20 4.65 16.19 -13.78
C SER A 20 4.59 16.29 -12.25
N SER A 21 5.74 16.18 -11.62
CA SER A 21 5.93 16.37 -10.18
C SER A 21 5.47 17.73 -9.69
N LEU A 22 5.30 17.84 -8.37
CA LEU A 22 5.11 19.11 -7.70
C LEU A 22 6.29 20.03 -8.02
N ASP A 23 5.97 21.19 -8.60
CA ASP A 23 6.84 22.34 -8.42
C ASP A 23 6.68 22.77 -6.93
N PHE A 24 7.78 22.85 -6.19
CA PHE A 24 7.76 23.29 -4.79
C PHE A 24 7.18 24.71 -4.63
N ASN A 25 7.08 25.48 -5.70
CA ASN A 25 6.38 26.76 -5.72
C ASN A 25 4.87 26.62 -5.91
N CYS A 26 4.35 25.45 -6.28
CA CYS A 26 2.93 25.22 -6.48
C CYS A 26 2.26 24.81 -5.16
N LYS A 27 1.85 25.80 -4.38
CA LYS A 27 1.13 25.60 -3.10
C LYS A 27 -0.27 24.99 -3.28
N ASP A 28 -0.76 24.88 -4.50
CA ASP A 28 -2.17 24.63 -4.76
C ASP A 28 -2.54 23.15 -4.83
N ARG A 29 -1.60 22.25 -5.18
CA ARG A 29 -1.90 20.84 -5.40
C ARG A 29 -2.37 20.11 -4.14
N TRP A 30 -1.81 20.43 -2.96
CA TRP A 30 -2.08 19.75 -1.70
C TRP A 30 -2.61 20.70 -0.62
N GLY A 31 -3.28 21.80 -1.00
CA GLY A 31 -3.86 22.75 -0.08
C GLY A 31 -2.85 23.54 0.75
N GLY A 32 -1.66 23.74 0.19
CA GLY A 32 -0.61 24.61 0.75
C GLY A 32 0.38 23.91 1.65
N TYR A 33 -0.03 22.99 2.51
CA TYR A 33 0.89 22.30 3.44
C TYR A 33 0.47 20.86 3.72
N ALA A 34 1.43 19.94 3.68
CA ALA A 34 1.26 18.61 4.25
C ALA A 34 1.08 18.74 5.77
N LYS A 35 0.11 18.03 6.32
CA LYS A 35 -0.25 18.07 7.74
C LYS A 35 -0.02 16.70 8.37
N SER A 36 0.20 16.68 9.68
CA SER A 36 0.28 15.41 10.43
C SER A 36 -1.06 14.65 10.49
N VAL A 37 -2.16 15.31 10.14
CA VAL A 37 -3.47 14.67 9.95
C VAL A 37 -3.99 15.03 8.56
N MET A 38 -4.19 14.03 7.71
CA MET A 38 -4.63 14.18 6.34
C MET A 38 -5.94 13.42 6.10
N LYS A 39 -6.75 13.98 5.22
CA LYS A 39 -7.97 13.33 4.71
C LYS A 39 -7.90 13.26 3.20
N PHE A 40 -7.98 12.06 2.67
CA PHE A 40 -7.98 11.85 1.22
C PHE A 40 -9.37 11.44 0.77
N ASN A 41 -10.01 12.29 -0.01
CA ASN A 41 -11.26 11.95 -0.64
C ASN A 41 -11.00 11.00 -1.82
N ARG A 42 -11.87 10.00 -2.00
CA ARG A 42 -11.85 9.18 -3.21
C ARG A 42 -12.47 10.01 -4.33
N THR A 43 -11.63 10.62 -5.14
CA THR A 43 -12.07 11.33 -6.34
C THR A 43 -12.24 10.32 -7.48
N ASP A 44 -13.25 10.54 -8.32
CA ASP A 44 -13.47 9.72 -9.53
C ASP A 44 -12.63 10.26 -10.69
N ASP A 45 -11.32 10.31 -10.50
CA ASP A 45 -10.36 10.72 -11.51
C ASP A 45 -9.82 9.54 -12.33
N ASP A 46 -9.04 9.85 -13.36
CA ASP A 46 -8.51 8.85 -14.27
C ASP A 46 -7.56 7.87 -13.58
N LEU A 47 -6.81 8.31 -12.56
CA LEU A 47 -5.95 7.45 -11.76
C LEU A 47 -6.78 6.39 -11.02
N LYS A 48 -7.85 6.81 -10.34
CA LYS A 48 -8.74 5.88 -9.64
C LYS A 48 -9.39 4.90 -10.59
N LYS A 49 -9.86 5.37 -11.77
CA LYS A 49 -10.48 4.50 -12.77
C LYS A 49 -9.55 3.37 -13.21
N VAL A 50 -8.27 3.68 -13.46
CA VAL A 50 -7.27 2.66 -13.85
C VAL A 50 -6.94 1.73 -12.68
N CYS A 51 -6.79 2.26 -11.47
CA CYS A 51 -6.60 1.43 -10.29
C CYS A 51 -7.78 0.46 -10.05
N ASP A 52 -9.00 0.91 -10.31
CA ASP A 52 -10.21 0.08 -10.15
C ASP A 52 -10.30 -1.06 -11.19
N LEU A 53 -9.58 -0.98 -12.32
CA LEU A 53 -9.53 -2.07 -13.32
C LEU A 53 -8.85 -3.34 -12.79
N VAL A 54 -8.01 -3.21 -11.78
CA VAL A 54 -7.39 -4.37 -11.11
C VAL A 54 -8.43 -5.14 -10.26
N ASN A 55 -9.53 -4.48 -9.88
CA ASN A 55 -10.64 -5.12 -9.19
C ASN A 55 -11.50 -5.92 -10.18
N HIS A 56 -11.52 -7.24 -10.09
CA HIS A 56 -12.34 -8.11 -10.93
C HIS A 56 -13.20 -9.07 -10.07
N GLU A 57 -14.19 -9.71 -10.70
CA GLU A 57 -15.13 -10.59 -9.99
C GLU A 57 -14.43 -11.81 -9.35
N GLU A 58 -13.34 -12.30 -9.94
CA GLU A 58 -12.55 -13.41 -9.42
C GLU A 58 -11.77 -13.07 -8.13
N ASP A 59 -11.52 -11.76 -7.87
CA ASP A 59 -10.99 -11.27 -6.59
C ASP A 59 -12.04 -11.21 -5.50
N LEU A 60 -13.30 -11.40 -5.86
CA LEU A 60 -14.36 -11.57 -4.90
C LEU A 60 -14.17 -12.94 -4.28
N ARG A 61 -13.46 -13.00 -3.15
CA ARG A 61 -13.37 -14.22 -2.38
C ARG A 61 -14.75 -14.61 -1.92
N VAL A 62 -15.30 -15.63 -2.56
CA VAL A 62 -16.42 -16.37 -2.02
C VAL A 62 -15.86 -17.17 -0.86
N GLN A 63 -15.84 -16.58 0.33
CA GLN A 63 -15.52 -17.31 1.54
C GLN A 63 -16.61 -18.34 1.77
N LYS A 64 -16.27 -19.62 1.66
CA LYS A 64 -17.11 -20.67 2.20
C LYS A 64 -17.21 -20.46 3.72
N GLY A 65 -18.26 -19.78 4.15
CA GLY A 65 -18.67 -19.69 5.56
C GLY A 65 -18.61 -18.34 6.25
N SER A 66 -18.10 -17.25 5.67
CA SER A 66 -18.12 -15.93 6.31
C SER A 66 -18.96 -14.91 5.57
N LEU A 67 -20.18 -15.25 5.27
CA LEU A 67 -21.18 -14.30 4.80
C LEU A 67 -21.70 -13.49 5.98
N ARG A 68 -21.17 -12.30 6.22
CA ARG A 68 -21.64 -11.44 7.31
C ARG A 68 -22.95 -10.72 6.99
N PHE A 69 -23.32 -10.57 5.73
CA PHE A 69 -24.58 -9.92 5.30
C PHE A 69 -25.08 -10.52 3.98
N GLY A 70 -25.56 -11.77 3.99
CA GLY A 70 -26.02 -12.43 2.77
C GLY A 70 -24.86 -12.82 1.85
N GLU A 71 -25.18 -13.35 0.67
CA GLU A 71 -24.22 -13.87 -0.30
C GLU A 71 -23.43 -12.81 -1.07
N THR A 72 -23.15 -11.66 -0.48
CA THR A 72 -22.44 -10.58 -1.15
C THR A 72 -20.93 -10.76 -0.99
N PRO A 73 -20.18 -10.92 -2.08
CA PRO A 73 -18.74 -11.08 -2.02
C PRO A 73 -18.06 -9.84 -1.39
N ILE A 74 -17.13 -10.07 -0.46
CA ILE A 74 -16.37 -8.98 0.16
C ILE A 74 -15.23 -8.59 -0.77
N LYS A 75 -15.24 -7.35 -1.26
CA LYS A 75 -14.09 -6.79 -1.99
C LYS A 75 -12.87 -6.73 -1.07
N LEU A 76 -11.74 -7.23 -1.54
CA LEU A 76 -10.46 -7.03 -0.87
C LEU A 76 -10.17 -5.52 -0.77
N HIS A 77 -9.57 -5.12 0.32
CA HIS A 77 -9.25 -3.72 0.58
C HIS A 77 -8.25 -3.19 -0.47
N GLN A 78 -8.54 -2.03 -1.04
CA GLN A 78 -7.66 -1.32 -1.94
C GLN A 78 -7.24 0.00 -1.29
N MET A 79 -5.95 0.30 -1.33
CA MET A 79 -5.43 1.59 -0.89
C MET A 79 -6.10 2.74 -1.65
N ASN A 80 -6.33 3.86 -0.97
CA ASN A 80 -6.86 5.06 -1.62
C ASN A 80 -5.81 5.63 -2.60
N PRO A 81 -6.10 5.72 -3.91
CA PRO A 81 -5.15 6.24 -4.89
C PRO A 81 -4.69 7.68 -4.62
N GLN A 82 -5.52 8.51 -4.00
CA GLN A 82 -5.13 9.89 -3.64
C GLN A 82 -4.11 9.92 -2.48
N HIS A 83 -4.18 8.96 -1.55
CA HIS A 83 -3.17 8.81 -0.52
C HIS A 83 -1.82 8.37 -1.14
N ALA A 84 -1.84 7.36 -2.01
CA ALA A 84 -0.65 6.93 -2.73
C ALA A 84 -0.06 8.09 -3.55
N LYS A 85 -0.90 8.84 -4.26
CA LYS A 85 -0.50 10.00 -5.07
C LYS A 85 0.18 11.08 -4.22
N PHE A 86 -0.42 11.44 -3.07
CA PHE A 86 0.18 12.39 -2.15
C PHE A 86 1.56 11.91 -1.68
N SER A 87 1.63 10.69 -1.17
CA SER A 87 2.87 10.18 -0.55
C SER A 87 4.01 10.07 -1.57
N ILE A 88 3.73 9.54 -2.75
CA ILE A 88 4.75 9.41 -3.80
C ILE A 88 5.15 10.79 -4.34
N ASP A 89 4.20 11.68 -4.63
CA ASP A 89 4.48 13.00 -5.19
C ASP A 89 5.25 13.90 -4.19
N TYR A 90 4.87 13.86 -2.90
CA TYR A 90 5.44 14.72 -1.87
C TYR A 90 6.84 14.27 -1.40
N PHE A 91 7.06 12.95 -1.30
CA PHE A 91 8.28 12.40 -0.70
C PHE A 91 9.32 11.91 -1.70
N THR A 92 9.06 11.97 -3.00
CA THR A 92 9.96 11.47 -4.05
C THR A 92 10.05 12.40 -5.25
N ASN A 93 11.02 12.15 -6.14
CA ASN A 93 11.23 12.90 -7.37
C ASN A 93 10.90 12.05 -8.61
N GLU A 94 10.69 12.69 -9.76
CA GLU A 94 10.59 12.00 -11.05
C GLU A 94 11.83 11.16 -11.33
N GLY A 95 11.63 9.97 -11.88
CA GLY A 95 12.70 9.02 -12.15
C GLY A 95 13.11 8.15 -10.97
N ASP A 96 12.68 8.46 -9.73
CA ASP A 96 12.97 7.64 -8.56
C ASP A 96 12.38 6.23 -8.70
N VAL A 97 13.07 5.25 -8.13
CA VAL A 97 12.63 3.84 -8.07
C VAL A 97 11.83 3.63 -6.78
N ILE A 98 10.56 3.37 -6.93
CA ILE A 98 9.63 3.08 -5.82
C ILE A 98 9.52 1.57 -5.66
N LEU A 99 9.72 1.07 -4.44
CA LEU A 99 9.51 -0.34 -4.08
C LEU A 99 8.23 -0.49 -3.25
N ASP A 100 7.42 -1.49 -3.60
CA ASP A 100 6.28 -1.94 -2.80
C ASP A 100 6.39 -3.46 -2.52
N PRO A 101 6.71 -3.88 -1.29
CA PRO A 101 6.76 -5.29 -0.91
C PRO A 101 5.39 -6.00 -0.93
N PHE A 102 4.28 -5.23 -0.93
CA PHE A 102 2.91 -5.75 -0.82
C PHE A 102 2.00 -5.06 -1.83
N ASN A 103 2.28 -5.26 -3.12
CA ASN A 103 1.63 -4.54 -4.23
C ASN A 103 0.09 -4.62 -4.22
N GLY A 104 -0.47 -5.74 -3.76
CA GLY A 104 -1.91 -5.95 -3.67
C GLY A 104 -2.61 -5.67 -5.00
N ARG A 105 -3.41 -4.62 -5.04
CA ARG A 105 -4.18 -4.18 -6.21
C ARG A 105 -3.42 -3.22 -7.14
N GLY A 106 -2.11 -3.13 -7.03
CA GLY A 106 -1.29 -2.34 -7.93
C GLY A 106 -1.39 -0.83 -7.78
N THR A 107 -2.04 -0.32 -6.74
CA THR A 107 -2.25 1.13 -6.58
C THR A 107 -0.94 1.89 -6.53
N THR A 108 0.05 1.41 -5.77
CA THR A 108 1.38 2.04 -5.67
C THR A 108 2.08 2.06 -7.04
N GLY A 109 2.09 0.94 -7.75
CA GLY A 109 2.75 0.82 -9.06
C GLY A 109 2.11 1.72 -10.11
N ILE A 110 0.79 1.67 -10.25
CA ILE A 110 0.04 2.51 -11.20
C ILE A 110 0.25 4.00 -10.89
N THR A 111 0.23 4.38 -9.59
CA THR A 111 0.46 5.77 -9.17
C THR A 111 1.89 6.22 -9.44
N SER A 112 2.89 5.35 -9.20
CA SER A 112 4.29 5.63 -9.51
C SER A 112 4.49 5.96 -10.98
N LEU A 113 3.93 5.14 -11.87
CA LEU A 113 3.96 5.37 -13.31
C LEU A 113 3.24 6.65 -13.71
N HIS A 114 2.07 6.93 -13.13
CA HIS A 114 1.34 8.17 -13.38
C HIS A 114 2.16 9.42 -13.05
N LEU A 115 3.01 9.34 -12.05
CA LEU A 115 3.86 10.42 -11.55
C LEU A 115 5.30 10.40 -12.13
N ASN A 116 5.56 9.67 -13.20
CA ASN A 116 6.89 9.53 -13.82
C ASN A 116 7.96 8.90 -12.92
N ARG A 117 7.57 8.02 -12.00
CA ARG A 117 8.50 7.19 -11.20
C ARG A 117 8.62 5.80 -11.83
N ARG A 118 9.72 5.13 -11.54
CA ARG A 118 9.89 3.70 -11.84
C ARG A 118 9.39 2.88 -10.68
N PHE A 119 8.93 1.68 -10.95
CA PHE A 119 8.31 0.83 -9.94
C PHE A 119 8.90 -0.57 -9.93
N ILE A 120 9.11 -1.08 -8.72
CA ILE A 120 9.39 -2.49 -8.45
C ILE A 120 8.42 -2.94 -7.36
N GLY A 121 7.71 -4.05 -7.54
CA GLY A 121 6.78 -4.55 -6.55
C GLY A 121 6.82 -6.06 -6.40
N TYR A 122 6.26 -6.54 -5.29
CA TYR A 122 6.02 -7.96 -5.03
C TYR A 122 4.54 -8.19 -4.80
N GLU A 123 4.04 -9.31 -5.32
CA GLU A 123 2.68 -9.78 -5.11
C GLU A 123 2.66 -11.29 -4.93
N ILE A 124 2.11 -11.74 -3.80
CA ILE A 124 2.06 -13.16 -3.45
C ILE A 124 0.81 -13.84 -4.02
N ASN A 125 -0.25 -13.08 -4.31
CA ASN A 125 -1.47 -13.58 -4.92
C ASN A 125 -1.31 -13.63 -6.45
N PRO A 126 -1.32 -14.84 -7.08
CA PRO A 126 -1.09 -14.97 -8.51
C PRO A 126 -2.18 -14.31 -9.37
N ILE A 127 -3.39 -14.17 -8.86
CA ILE A 127 -4.50 -13.52 -9.59
C ILE A 127 -4.27 -12.00 -9.61
N SER A 128 -4.00 -11.39 -8.45
CA SER A 128 -3.67 -9.96 -8.36
C SER A 128 -2.41 -9.61 -9.15
N TYR A 129 -1.40 -10.48 -9.11
CA TYR A 129 -0.18 -10.34 -9.91
C TYR A 129 -0.49 -10.25 -11.41
N LYS A 130 -1.18 -11.25 -11.98
CA LYS A 130 -1.53 -11.31 -13.40
C LYS A 130 -2.39 -10.12 -13.82
N LYS A 131 -3.39 -9.77 -12.99
CA LYS A 131 -4.30 -8.67 -13.29
C LYS A 131 -3.60 -7.31 -13.25
N THR A 132 -2.70 -7.09 -12.32
CA THR A 132 -1.89 -5.86 -12.28
C THR A 132 -1.03 -5.72 -13.54
N ILE A 133 -0.34 -6.79 -13.96
CA ILE A 133 0.45 -6.79 -15.20
C ILE A 133 -0.42 -6.45 -16.42
N GLU A 134 -1.60 -7.08 -16.55
CA GLU A 134 -2.55 -6.82 -17.63
C GLU A 134 -2.96 -5.34 -17.67
N VAL A 135 -3.39 -4.78 -16.54
CA VAL A 135 -3.83 -3.38 -16.45
C VAL A 135 -2.69 -2.41 -16.77
N VAL A 136 -1.50 -2.64 -16.22
CA VAL A 136 -0.35 -1.78 -16.48
C VAL A 136 0.02 -1.80 -17.97
N LYS A 137 0.10 -2.99 -18.57
CA LYS A 137 0.41 -3.16 -20.00
C LYS A 137 -0.62 -2.45 -20.89
N ASN A 138 -1.89 -2.57 -20.55
CA ASN A 138 -2.97 -2.03 -21.39
C ASN A 138 -3.20 -0.53 -21.17
N ASN A 139 -2.97 0.00 -19.97
CA ASN A 139 -3.45 1.34 -19.59
C ASN A 139 -2.35 2.33 -19.20
N CYS A 140 -1.14 1.88 -18.79
CA CYS A 140 -0.14 2.79 -18.24
C CYS A 140 0.98 3.15 -19.22
N ASN A 141 1.03 2.52 -20.39
CA ASN A 141 2.09 2.76 -21.39
C ASN A 141 3.51 2.73 -20.81
N ALA A 142 3.77 1.70 -19.96
CA ALA A 142 5.04 1.53 -19.28
C ALA A 142 5.96 0.55 -20.03
N THR A 143 7.26 0.85 -19.99
CA THR A 143 8.31 -0.08 -20.44
C THR A 143 8.68 -1.08 -19.33
N GLU A 144 9.41 -2.14 -19.69
CA GLU A 144 9.91 -3.13 -18.71
C GLU A 144 10.90 -2.50 -17.71
N ASP A 145 11.62 -1.45 -18.10
CA ASP A 145 12.55 -0.72 -17.23
C ASP A 145 11.81 0.22 -16.24
N GLU A 146 10.58 0.63 -16.58
CA GLU A 146 9.77 1.49 -15.71
C GLU A 146 8.93 0.72 -14.72
N PHE A 147 8.53 -0.52 -15.05
CA PHE A 147 7.64 -1.31 -14.22
C PHE A 147 8.07 -2.77 -14.15
N LYS A 148 8.38 -3.23 -12.93
CA LYS A 148 8.69 -4.61 -12.64
C LYS A 148 7.84 -5.11 -11.48
N LEU A 149 7.00 -6.10 -11.72
CA LEU A 149 6.28 -6.81 -10.67
C LEU A 149 6.83 -8.25 -10.59
N ILE A 150 7.04 -8.73 -9.36
CA ILE A 150 7.61 -10.04 -9.04
C ILE A 150 6.55 -10.84 -8.30
N GLU A 151 6.25 -12.04 -8.80
CA GLU A 151 5.35 -12.97 -8.12
C GLU A 151 6.09 -13.63 -6.96
N GLY A 152 5.69 -13.35 -5.72
CA GLY A 152 6.32 -13.91 -4.54
C GLY A 152 6.23 -13.06 -3.27
N CYS A 153 6.99 -13.49 -2.26
CA CYS A 153 7.02 -12.86 -0.94
C CYS A 153 7.97 -11.65 -0.91
N GLY A 154 7.40 -10.45 -0.79
CA GLY A 154 8.17 -9.21 -0.74
C GLY A 154 9.01 -9.01 0.53
N CYS A 155 8.77 -9.76 1.60
CA CYS A 155 9.63 -9.70 2.78
C CYS A 155 11.02 -10.31 2.51
N GLU A 156 11.11 -11.32 1.66
CA GLU A 156 12.35 -12.05 1.40
C GLU A 156 13.29 -11.35 0.43
N MET A 157 12.75 -10.68 -0.59
CA MET A 157 13.51 -9.92 -1.60
C MET A 157 14.69 -10.70 -2.19
N LYS A 158 14.48 -12.00 -2.47
CA LYS A 158 15.53 -12.92 -2.95
C LYS A 158 16.21 -12.45 -4.24
N GLU A 159 15.46 -11.82 -5.14
CA GLU A 159 15.95 -11.29 -6.41
C GLU A 159 16.93 -10.13 -6.23
N PHE A 160 17.05 -9.62 -5.01
CA PHE A 160 17.95 -8.53 -4.65
C PHE A 160 19.07 -8.97 -3.71
N GLU A 161 19.30 -10.28 -3.57
CA GLU A 161 20.47 -10.78 -2.83
C GLU A 161 21.76 -10.19 -3.43
N GLY A 162 22.65 -9.73 -2.56
CA GLY A 162 23.90 -9.07 -2.97
C GLY A 162 23.76 -7.64 -3.51
N LYS A 163 22.55 -7.11 -3.69
CA LYS A 163 22.32 -5.71 -4.11
C LYS A 163 22.02 -4.83 -2.90
N SER A 164 22.55 -3.61 -2.93
CA SER A 164 22.33 -2.60 -1.88
C SER A 164 22.15 -1.22 -2.48
N GLU A 165 21.44 -0.35 -1.76
CA GLU A 165 21.37 1.09 -2.00
C GLU A 165 20.97 1.48 -3.45
N PHE A 166 19.94 0.84 -4.00
CA PHE A 166 19.46 1.11 -5.37
C PHE A 166 17.97 1.53 -5.41
N ILE A 167 17.24 1.44 -4.29
CA ILE A 167 15.85 1.89 -4.15
C ILE A 167 15.84 3.32 -3.61
N ASP A 168 15.08 4.21 -4.25
CA ASP A 168 14.95 5.61 -3.86
C ASP A 168 13.90 5.81 -2.78
N ALA A 169 12.77 5.10 -2.86
CA ALA A 169 11.74 5.15 -1.83
C ALA A 169 10.95 3.83 -1.76
N VAL A 170 10.33 3.61 -0.60
CA VAL A 170 9.35 2.54 -0.39
C VAL A 170 8.01 3.18 -0.04
N PHE A 171 6.94 2.73 -0.67
CA PHE A 171 5.58 3.06 -0.26
C PHE A 171 4.73 1.81 -0.29
N SER A 172 4.15 1.43 0.85
CA SER A 172 3.43 0.16 0.99
C SER A 172 2.36 0.20 2.08
N SER A 173 1.41 -0.71 1.99
CA SER A 173 0.46 -1.02 3.05
C SER A 173 0.48 -2.53 3.29
N PRO A 174 1.24 -3.00 4.28
CA PRO A 174 1.30 -4.43 4.60
C PRO A 174 -0.06 -4.94 5.07
N PRO A 175 -0.33 -6.24 4.94
CA PRO A 175 -1.50 -6.85 5.58
C PRO A 175 -1.41 -6.66 7.10
N TYR A 176 -2.58 -6.57 7.76
CA TYR A 176 -2.63 -6.37 9.21
C TYR A 176 -2.77 -7.71 9.92
N TYR A 177 -2.25 -7.81 11.17
CA TYR A 177 -2.43 -8.99 12.03
C TYR A 177 -3.86 -9.51 12.01
N LEU A 178 -4.04 -10.82 11.81
CA LEU A 178 -5.27 -11.59 12.06
C LEU A 178 -6.59 -10.98 11.53
N GLN A 179 -6.54 -9.80 10.91
CA GLN A 179 -7.75 -9.10 10.43
C GLN A 179 -7.97 -9.22 8.93
N ALA A 180 -6.91 -9.48 8.18
CA ALA A 180 -7.03 -9.75 6.76
C ALA A 180 -7.21 -11.25 6.55
N GLU A 181 -8.06 -11.60 5.59
CA GLU A 181 -8.10 -12.97 5.12
C GLU A 181 -6.88 -13.28 4.29
N PRO A 182 -6.44 -14.55 4.25
CA PRO A 182 -5.31 -14.94 3.43
C PRO A 182 -5.46 -14.47 1.99
N TYR A 183 -4.44 -13.82 1.46
CA TYR A 183 -4.40 -13.41 0.06
C TYR A 183 -4.10 -14.58 -0.87
N SER A 184 -3.44 -15.60 -0.34
CA SER A 184 -3.07 -16.80 -1.09
C SER A 184 -3.02 -18.03 -0.18
N THR A 185 -2.80 -19.20 -0.78
CA THR A 185 -2.48 -20.44 -0.06
C THR A 185 -0.97 -20.61 0.19
N ASP A 186 -0.16 -19.64 -0.20
CA ASP A 186 1.28 -19.66 0.04
C ASP A 186 1.55 -19.54 1.56
N PRO A 187 2.32 -20.44 2.17
CA PRO A 187 2.63 -20.37 3.60
C PRO A 187 3.44 -19.13 4.00
N ARG A 188 3.99 -18.40 3.02
CA ARG A 188 4.69 -17.12 3.24
C ARG A 188 3.76 -15.92 3.27
N ASP A 189 2.47 -16.09 2.99
CA ASP A 189 1.46 -15.04 3.13
C ASP A 189 1.30 -14.68 4.62
N LEU A 190 1.56 -13.42 4.94
CA LEU A 190 1.49 -12.89 6.31
C LEU A 190 0.14 -13.10 6.98
N CYS A 191 -0.94 -13.19 6.21
CA CYS A 191 -2.28 -13.43 6.73
C CYS A 191 -2.49 -14.86 7.25
N ASN A 192 -1.59 -15.79 6.91
CA ASN A 192 -1.60 -17.18 7.41
C ASN A 192 -0.79 -17.36 8.70
N MET A 193 -0.13 -16.30 9.20
CA MET A 193 0.83 -16.35 10.30
C MET A 193 0.18 -15.93 11.63
N ASN A 194 0.66 -16.51 12.72
CA ASN A 194 0.39 -15.96 14.06
C ASN A 194 1.23 -14.68 14.27
N VAL A 195 1.02 -13.99 15.40
CA VAL A 195 1.66 -12.68 15.68
C VAL A 195 3.20 -12.80 15.70
N GLU A 196 3.75 -13.85 16.31
CA GLU A 196 5.19 -14.06 16.42
C GLU A 196 5.82 -14.36 15.04
N GLU A 197 5.19 -15.23 14.27
CA GLU A 197 5.62 -15.54 12.90
C GLU A 197 5.56 -14.32 11.99
N PHE A 198 4.49 -13.53 12.14
CA PHE A 198 4.31 -12.27 11.42
C PHE A 198 5.46 -11.29 11.75
N ASP A 199 5.72 -11.03 13.03
CA ASP A 199 6.78 -10.10 13.47
C ASP A 199 8.17 -10.58 13.02
N ASN A 200 8.45 -11.88 13.08
CA ASN A 200 9.69 -12.46 12.55
C ASN A 200 9.81 -12.23 11.03
N LYS A 201 8.72 -12.33 10.29
CA LYS A 201 8.72 -12.08 8.83
C LYS A 201 8.90 -10.60 8.51
N ILE A 202 8.29 -9.71 9.29
CA ILE A 202 8.47 -8.26 9.19
C ILE A 202 9.90 -7.85 9.57
N ASP A 203 10.53 -8.52 10.54
CA ASP A 203 11.96 -8.32 10.86
C ASP A 203 12.85 -8.60 9.64
N VAL A 204 12.61 -9.71 8.94
CA VAL A 204 13.31 -10.03 7.69
C VAL A 204 13.08 -8.94 6.62
N MET A 205 11.85 -8.45 6.51
CA MET A 205 11.52 -7.36 5.58
C MET A 205 12.33 -6.10 5.89
N PHE A 206 12.35 -5.62 7.15
CA PHE A 206 13.09 -4.41 7.52
C PHE A 206 14.60 -4.57 7.34
N LYS A 207 15.16 -5.76 7.60
CA LYS A 207 16.55 -6.09 7.29
C LYS A 207 16.84 -5.88 5.80
N ASN A 208 15.98 -6.41 4.93
CA ASN A 208 16.15 -6.29 3.48
C ASN A 208 15.92 -4.86 3.01
N LEU A 209 14.89 -4.17 3.50
CA LEU A 209 14.62 -2.76 3.17
C LEU A 209 15.81 -1.87 3.57
N SER A 210 16.35 -2.04 4.77
CA SER A 210 17.54 -1.29 5.21
C SER A 210 18.75 -1.52 4.30
N ARG A 211 18.89 -2.70 3.71
CA ARG A 211 19.95 -3.01 2.76
C ARG A 211 19.75 -2.35 1.40
N VAL A 212 18.52 -2.39 0.85
CA VAL A 212 18.26 -1.96 -0.53
C VAL A 212 17.95 -0.47 -0.66
N ILE A 213 17.46 0.18 0.40
CA ILE A 213 17.18 1.62 0.38
C ILE A 213 18.49 2.42 0.34
N LYS A 214 18.54 3.48 -0.44
CA LYS A 214 19.65 4.43 -0.46
C LYS A 214 19.77 5.17 0.87
N LYS A 215 20.96 5.66 1.17
CA LYS A 215 21.18 6.50 2.35
C LYS A 215 20.67 7.90 2.13
N SER A 216 20.01 8.43 3.13
CA SER A 216 19.61 9.82 3.20
C SER A 216 20.77 10.70 3.69
N ASN A 217 20.80 11.96 3.26
CA ASN A 217 21.78 12.93 3.73
C ASN A 217 21.05 14.21 4.17
N TYR A 218 20.97 14.42 5.47
CA TYR A 218 20.29 15.58 6.05
C TYR A 218 20.90 16.92 5.61
N LYS A 219 22.24 17.00 5.54
CA LYS A 219 22.94 18.24 5.17
C LYS A 219 22.70 18.63 3.72
N GLU A 220 22.62 17.64 2.84
CA GLU A 220 22.36 17.83 1.40
C GLU A 220 20.86 17.88 1.09
N LYS A 221 19.98 17.69 2.10
CA LYS A 221 18.53 17.62 1.95
C LYS A 221 18.08 16.52 0.96
N VAL A 222 18.81 15.41 0.93
CA VAL A 222 18.50 14.23 0.13
C VAL A 222 17.87 13.19 1.05
N PHE A 223 16.64 12.77 0.74
CA PHE A 223 15.89 11.82 1.55
C PHE A 223 15.42 10.64 0.71
N HIS A 224 15.58 9.44 1.26
CA HIS A 224 15.13 8.18 0.69
C HIS A 224 14.20 7.49 1.69
N PRO A 225 12.88 7.77 1.64
CA PRO A 225 11.94 7.36 2.68
C PRO A 225 11.47 5.91 2.49
N ILE A 226 11.22 5.26 3.62
CA ILE A 226 10.41 4.04 3.72
C ILE A 226 9.09 4.45 4.37
N MET A 227 8.01 4.46 3.62
CA MET A 227 6.67 4.87 4.04
C MET A 227 5.76 3.66 4.11
N MET A 228 5.17 3.39 5.28
CA MET A 228 4.22 2.30 5.45
C MET A 228 2.93 2.78 6.09
N VAL A 229 1.81 2.41 5.48
CA VAL A 229 0.47 2.69 5.99
C VAL A 229 0.04 1.53 6.87
N ILE A 230 -0.13 1.80 8.15
CA ILE A 230 -0.38 0.80 9.18
C ILE A 230 -1.72 1.10 9.86
N GLY A 231 -2.58 0.09 9.88
CA GLY A 231 -3.84 0.14 10.60
C GLY A 231 -3.70 -0.37 12.03
N THR A 232 -4.77 -0.22 12.79
CA THR A 232 -4.89 -0.81 14.12
C THR A 232 -5.64 -2.13 14.01
N ALA A 233 -5.06 -3.20 14.52
CA ALA A 233 -5.72 -4.48 14.71
C ALA A 233 -6.19 -4.64 16.17
N ARG A 234 -7.26 -5.36 16.39
CA ARG A 234 -7.78 -5.70 17.73
C ARG A 234 -8.13 -7.17 17.79
N ASP A 235 -7.59 -7.82 18.77
CA ASP A 235 -7.91 -9.18 19.17
C ASP A 235 -8.89 -9.16 20.36
N ALA A 236 -9.77 -10.16 20.47
CA ALA A 236 -10.75 -10.23 21.56
C ALA A 236 -10.10 -10.52 22.92
N GLU A 237 -9.02 -11.28 22.95
CA GLU A 237 -8.31 -11.72 24.16
C GLU A 237 -7.16 -10.78 24.53
N ASN A 238 -6.44 -10.27 23.52
CA ASN A 238 -5.20 -9.51 23.71
C ASN A 238 -5.39 -7.98 23.54
N GLY A 239 -6.59 -7.54 23.21
CA GLY A 239 -6.86 -6.10 23.02
C GLY A 239 -6.30 -5.53 21.73
N ILE A 240 -5.61 -4.39 21.80
CA ILE A 240 -4.96 -3.77 20.62
C ILE A 240 -3.63 -4.48 20.35
N LEU A 241 -3.51 -5.00 19.14
CA LEU A 241 -2.25 -5.52 18.62
C LEU A 241 -1.48 -4.33 18.02
N ASP A 242 -0.45 -3.87 18.75
CA ASP A 242 0.25 -2.62 18.41
C ASP A 242 1.29 -2.83 17.31
N MET A 243 0.81 -2.94 16.07
CA MET A 243 1.67 -3.03 14.89
C MET A 243 2.59 -1.81 14.73
N GLN A 244 2.13 -0.63 15.15
CA GLN A 244 2.94 0.57 15.03
C GLN A 244 4.19 0.48 15.90
N TYR A 245 4.05 0.02 17.14
CA TYR A 245 5.18 -0.21 18.03
C TYR A 245 6.11 -1.31 17.51
N SER A 246 5.56 -2.44 17.07
CA SER A 246 6.33 -3.54 16.49
C SER A 246 7.15 -3.05 15.30
N PHE A 247 6.54 -2.40 14.34
CA PHE A 247 7.21 -1.88 13.14
C PHE A 247 8.31 -0.85 13.48
N GLN A 248 8.04 0.08 14.42
CA GLN A 248 9.04 1.05 14.86
C GLN A 248 10.24 0.36 15.52
N SER A 249 9.99 -0.63 16.38
CA SER A 249 11.04 -1.38 17.07
C SER A 249 11.91 -2.17 16.09
N LEU A 250 11.28 -2.87 15.14
CA LEU A 250 11.97 -3.66 14.12
C LEU A 250 12.75 -2.78 13.13
N ALA A 251 12.17 -1.68 12.68
CA ALA A 251 12.86 -0.72 11.82
C ALA A 251 14.11 -0.16 12.51
N LYS A 252 13.98 0.25 13.78
CA LYS A 252 15.11 0.75 14.59
C LYS A 252 16.21 -0.29 14.77
N LYS A 253 15.87 -1.56 14.98
CA LYS A 253 16.81 -2.68 15.07
C LYS A 253 17.72 -2.77 13.84
N HIS A 254 17.20 -2.42 12.66
CA HIS A 254 17.93 -2.43 11.39
C HIS A 254 18.50 -1.06 10.97
N GLY A 255 18.66 -0.13 11.92
CA GLY A 255 19.31 1.16 11.70
C GLY A 255 18.48 2.18 10.94
N LEU A 256 17.15 2.00 10.90
CA LEU A 256 16.22 2.97 10.33
C LEU A 256 15.75 3.95 11.41
N THR A 257 15.75 5.24 11.08
CA THR A 257 15.30 6.31 11.96
C THR A 257 13.87 6.69 11.59
N LEU A 258 12.96 6.69 12.57
CA LEU A 258 11.61 7.22 12.35
C LEU A 258 11.73 8.73 12.09
N TRP A 259 11.29 9.14 10.90
CA TRP A 259 11.46 10.50 10.41
C TRP A 259 10.17 11.32 10.48
N ASP A 260 9.03 10.68 10.14
CA ASP A 260 7.73 11.34 10.14
C ASP A 260 6.61 10.36 10.48
N SER A 261 5.49 10.90 10.96
CA SER A 261 4.27 10.16 11.27
C SER A 261 3.05 11.00 10.89
N MET A 262 2.23 10.45 9.99
CA MET A 262 1.02 11.11 9.50
C MET A 262 -0.20 10.24 9.78
N TYR A 263 -1.23 10.83 10.38
CA TYR A 263 -2.54 10.18 10.55
C TYR A 263 -3.41 10.42 9.32
N VAL A 264 -3.99 9.35 8.80
CA VAL A 264 -4.87 9.38 7.63
C VAL A 264 -6.29 9.08 8.08
N GLU A 265 -7.17 10.07 8.00
CA GLU A 265 -8.58 9.91 8.35
C GLU A 265 -9.29 8.96 7.39
N LEU A 266 -9.96 7.96 7.95
CA LEU A 266 -10.74 6.98 7.18
C LEU A 266 -12.19 7.45 7.05
N ASN A 267 -12.67 7.50 5.82
CA ASN A 267 -14.10 7.61 5.53
C ASN A 267 -14.74 6.22 5.64
N ASN A 268 -15.21 5.86 6.83
CA ASN A 268 -15.88 4.58 7.03
C ASN A 268 -17.40 4.77 7.12
N PRO A 269 -18.17 4.48 6.07
CA PRO A 269 -19.64 4.62 6.09
C PRO A 269 -20.33 3.59 6.99
N PHE A 270 -19.62 2.54 7.42
CA PHE A 270 -20.16 1.47 8.28
C PHE A 270 -19.96 1.73 9.79
N LEU A 271 -19.52 2.93 10.17
CA LEU A 271 -19.41 3.36 11.58
C LEU A 271 -20.66 3.07 12.37
N VAL A 272 -21.82 3.31 11.77
CA VAL A 272 -23.14 3.14 12.42
C VAL A 272 -23.40 1.67 12.82
N CYS A 273 -22.93 0.72 12.01
CA CYS A 273 -23.18 -0.71 12.26
C CYS A 273 -22.40 -1.26 13.47
N SER A 274 -21.38 -0.56 13.95
CA SER A 274 -20.52 -1.00 15.06
C SER A 274 -20.76 -0.24 16.37
N ILE A 275 -21.65 0.76 16.40
CA ILE A 275 -21.87 1.62 17.57
C ILE A 275 -22.25 0.82 18.81
N GLN A 276 -23.23 -0.10 18.69
CA GLN A 276 -23.68 -0.91 19.82
C GLN A 276 -22.54 -1.76 20.35
N ARG A 277 -21.84 -2.49 19.50
CA ARG A 277 -20.69 -3.33 19.89
C ARG A 277 -19.60 -2.49 20.57
N ASN A 278 -19.27 -1.33 20.01
CA ASN A 278 -18.25 -0.45 20.58
C ASN A 278 -18.64 0.03 21.99
N TYR A 279 -19.92 0.34 22.19
CA TYR A 279 -20.44 0.74 23.49
C TYR A 279 -20.41 -0.42 24.49
N GLU A 280 -20.85 -1.61 24.10
CA GLU A 280 -20.86 -2.81 24.95
C GLU A 280 -19.45 -3.16 25.43
N PHE A 281 -18.46 -3.12 24.53
CA PHE A 281 -17.07 -3.49 24.84
C PHE A 281 -16.19 -2.29 25.23
N ARG A 282 -16.76 -1.08 25.36
CA ARG A 282 -16.08 0.14 25.83
C ARG A 282 -14.82 0.50 25.06
N PHE A 283 -14.83 0.40 23.72
CA PHE A 283 -13.76 0.88 22.88
C PHE A 283 -14.24 1.87 21.80
N THR A 284 -13.33 2.72 21.36
CA THR A 284 -13.61 3.68 20.29
C THR A 284 -13.53 3.04 18.92
N HIS A 285 -14.23 3.61 17.96
CA HIS A 285 -14.16 3.17 16.58
C HIS A 285 -12.84 3.59 15.94
N LYS A 286 -12.28 2.70 15.10
CA LYS A 286 -11.10 3.01 14.27
C LYS A 286 -11.49 4.03 13.19
N SER A 287 -10.93 5.23 13.26
CA SER A 287 -11.22 6.34 12.35
C SER A 287 -10.00 6.80 11.54
N HIS A 288 -8.85 6.18 11.75
CA HIS A 288 -7.61 6.55 11.04
C HIS A 288 -6.70 5.34 10.81
N GLU A 289 -5.80 5.50 9.87
CA GLU A 289 -4.57 4.73 9.71
C GLU A 289 -3.38 5.66 9.94
N THR A 290 -2.21 5.09 10.17
CA THR A 290 -0.99 5.86 10.38
C THR A 290 0.01 5.53 9.27
N GLN A 291 0.47 6.54 8.56
CA GLN A 291 1.65 6.41 7.72
C GLN A 291 2.87 6.72 8.56
N LEU A 292 3.72 5.72 8.78
CA LEU A 292 5.04 5.89 9.40
C LEU A 292 6.09 5.99 8.30
N THR A 293 7.01 6.92 8.46
CA THR A 293 8.09 7.18 7.49
C THR A 293 9.43 7.07 8.17
N TRP A 294 10.29 6.20 7.67
CA TRP A 294 11.68 6.05 8.15
C TRP A 294 12.68 6.43 7.09
N VAL A 295 13.87 6.77 7.52
CA VAL A 295 15.04 7.01 6.68
C VAL A 295 16.27 6.28 7.23
N LYS A 296 17.22 6.00 6.35
CA LYS A 296 18.56 5.50 6.68
C LYS A 296 19.58 6.61 6.46
N PHE A 297 20.39 6.90 7.45
CA PHE A 297 21.50 7.85 7.34
C PHE A 297 22.86 7.16 7.17
#